data_f984cf4ad428727c8a0f84633ef1e6a8
#
_entry.id   f984cf4ad428727c8a0f84633ef1e6a8
#
_cell.length_a   1.000
_cell.length_b   1.000
_cell.length_c   1.000
_cell.angle_alpha   90.00
_cell.angle_beta   90.00
_cell.angle_gamma   90.00
#
_symmetry.space_group_name_H-M   'P 1'
#
loop_
_entity.id
_entity.type
_entity.pdbx_description
1 polymer ?
#
loop_
_entity_poly.entity_id
_entity_poly.type
_entity_poly.pdbx_seq_one_letter_code
_entity_poly.pdbx_strand_id
1 'polypeptide(L)'
;MIIRPLIIILLLYFAGDIPNLFAGQGIPKTLLEQPILGESWRDRRTTKTVLSILPIKQLLELFVENSRHQVTIRYPGGDKGNAWALELREWLVALGIPSNYIVLEPGSGGQDRLLLLLEARDT
;
A
#
# COMPACT_ATOMS: atom_id res chain seq x y z
N MET A 1 -32.16 3.75 30.02
CA MET A 1 -30.98 3.58 30.87
C MET A 1 -30.52 2.13 30.99
N ILE A 2 -31.45 1.21 31.15
CA ILE A 2 -31.15 -0.21 31.26
C ILE A 2 -30.54 -0.78 29.97
N ILE A 3 -30.89 -0.17 28.85
CA ILE A 3 -30.43 -0.62 27.52
C ILE A 3 -28.92 -0.44 27.31
N ARG A 4 -28.32 0.56 27.94
CA ARG A 4 -26.90 0.83 27.79
C ARG A 4 -25.98 -0.31 28.21
N PRO A 5 -26.18 -0.94 29.40
CA PRO A 5 -25.33 -2.07 29.76
C PRO A 5 -25.45 -3.25 28.81
N LEU A 6 -26.63 -3.47 28.27
CA LEU A 6 -26.87 -4.54 27.32
C LEU A 6 -26.13 -4.29 26.01
N ILE A 7 -26.13 -3.04 25.55
CA ILE A 7 -25.41 -2.68 24.32
C ILE A 7 -23.91 -2.87 24.50
N ILE A 8 -23.38 -2.47 25.66
CA ILE A 8 -21.97 -2.61 25.97
C ILE A 8 -21.57 -4.09 25.99
N ILE A 9 -22.40 -4.94 26.58
CA ILE A 9 -22.15 -6.38 26.63
C ILE A 9 -22.13 -6.98 25.22
N LEU A 10 -23.03 -6.54 24.35
CA LEU A 10 -23.05 -6.99 22.96
C LEU A 10 -21.78 -6.61 22.22
N LEU A 11 -21.31 -5.38 22.42
CA LEU A 11 -20.07 -4.92 21.80
C LEU A 11 -18.87 -5.72 22.28
N LEU A 12 -18.80 -6.01 23.57
CA LEU A 12 -17.73 -6.83 24.11
C LEU A 12 -17.78 -8.26 23.58
N TYR A 13 -18.97 -8.79 23.38
CA TYR A 13 -19.15 -10.12 22.82
C TYR A 13 -18.63 -10.18 21.38
N PHE A 14 -18.96 -9.17 20.57
CA PHE A 14 -18.43 -9.07 19.21
C PHE A 14 -16.91 -8.95 19.19
N ALA A 15 -16.37 -8.13 20.05
CA ALA A 15 -14.92 -7.94 20.12
C ALA A 15 -14.20 -9.25 20.52
N GLY A 16 -14.87 -10.10 21.32
CA GLY A 16 -14.30 -11.39 21.68
C GLY A 16 -14.24 -12.37 20.52
N ASP A 17 -15.21 -12.31 19.62
CA ASP A 17 -15.25 -13.21 18.47
C ASP A 17 -14.27 -12.82 17.37
N ILE A 18 -14.07 -11.53 17.14
CA ILE A 18 -13.22 -11.03 16.07
C ILE A 18 -11.77 -11.52 16.18
N PRO A 19 -11.10 -11.45 17.34
CA PRO A 19 -9.73 -11.97 17.44
C PRO A 19 -9.60 -13.45 17.10
N ASN A 20 -10.58 -14.23 17.44
CA ASN A 20 -10.56 -15.66 17.15
C ASN A 20 -10.65 -15.95 15.64
N LEU A 21 -11.41 -15.15 14.92
CA LEU A 21 -11.51 -15.29 13.47
C LEU A 21 -10.18 -14.97 12.79
N PHE A 22 -9.49 -13.94 13.23
CA PHE A 22 -8.21 -13.54 12.63
C PHE A 22 -7.06 -14.41 13.08
N ALA A 23 -7.09 -14.96 14.27
CA ALA A 23 -6.01 -15.79 14.78
C ALA A 23 -5.74 -17.03 13.91
N GLY A 24 -6.79 -17.58 13.26
CA GLY A 24 -6.65 -18.73 12.40
C GLY A 24 -6.19 -18.40 10.98
N GLN A 25 -6.16 -17.12 10.61
CA GLN A 25 -5.85 -16.70 9.25
C GLN A 25 -4.44 -16.13 9.08
N GLY A 26 -3.75 -15.81 10.17
CA GLY A 26 -2.42 -15.26 10.13
C GLY A 26 -2.39 -13.77 9.77
N ILE A 27 -1.22 -13.31 9.29
CA ILE A 27 -0.97 -11.91 8.97
C ILE A 27 -1.60 -11.59 7.61
N PRO A 28 -2.26 -10.43 7.44
CA PRO A 28 -2.79 -10.04 6.14
C PRO A 28 -1.69 -9.99 5.09
N LYS A 29 -1.98 -10.46 3.88
CA LYS A 29 -1.00 -10.45 2.79
C LYS A 29 -0.73 -9.05 2.25
N THR A 30 -1.75 -8.20 2.23
CA THR A 30 -1.65 -6.86 1.67
C THR A 30 -1.87 -5.83 2.77
N LEU A 31 -0.86 -5.02 3.04
CA LEU A 31 -0.92 -3.97 4.04
C LEU A 31 -1.31 -2.62 3.44
N LEU A 32 -1.02 -2.41 2.16
CA LEU A 32 -1.36 -1.20 1.44
C LEU A 32 -1.71 -1.55 0.01
N GLU A 33 -2.78 -0.96 -0.48
CA GLU A 33 -3.15 -1.02 -1.89
C GLU A 33 -3.81 0.30 -2.24
N GLN A 34 -3.07 1.18 -2.90
CA GLN A 34 -3.52 2.53 -3.20
C GLN A 34 -3.11 2.94 -4.61
N PRO A 35 -4.00 3.61 -5.35
CA PRO A 35 -3.65 4.12 -6.66
C PRO A 35 -2.85 5.43 -6.56
N ILE A 36 -1.94 5.62 -7.50
CA ILE A 36 -1.31 6.91 -7.75
C ILE A 36 -1.85 7.37 -9.09
N LEU A 37 -2.61 8.45 -9.07
CA LEU A 37 -3.25 8.96 -10.29
C LEU A 37 -2.27 9.80 -11.10
N GLY A 38 -2.46 9.81 -12.43
CA GLY A 38 -1.61 10.57 -13.32
C GLY A 38 -1.59 12.05 -12.99
N GLU A 39 -2.71 12.60 -12.54
CA GLU A 39 -2.77 14.01 -12.14
C GLU A 39 -1.83 14.35 -10.98
N SER A 40 -1.59 13.40 -10.08
CA SER A 40 -0.65 13.60 -8.97
C SER A 40 0.81 13.57 -9.44
N TRP A 41 1.05 13.09 -10.65
CA TRP A 41 2.39 12.92 -11.21
C TRP A 41 2.74 13.96 -12.27
N ARG A 42 1.83 14.90 -12.56
CA ARG A 42 2.03 15.91 -13.61
C ARG A 42 3.05 16.98 -13.23
N ASP A 43 3.08 17.34 -11.97
CA ASP A 43 3.96 18.39 -11.50
C ASP A 43 5.41 17.91 -11.51
N ARG A 44 6.33 18.87 -11.55
CA ARG A 44 7.75 18.56 -11.49
C ARG A 44 8.03 17.74 -10.22
N ARG A 45 8.69 16.58 -10.39
CA ARG A 45 9.01 15.72 -9.27
C ARG A 45 10.23 16.23 -8.52
N THR A 46 10.03 16.52 -7.27
CA THR A 46 11.07 16.84 -6.28
C THR A 46 10.82 15.94 -5.09
N THR A 47 11.77 15.85 -4.17
CA THR A 47 11.55 15.10 -2.93
C THR A 47 10.28 15.56 -2.24
N LYS A 48 10.08 16.87 -2.17
CA LYS A 48 8.90 17.44 -1.51
C LYS A 48 7.60 17.03 -2.21
N THR A 49 7.54 17.13 -3.53
CA THR A 49 6.30 16.80 -4.25
C THR A 49 6.01 15.31 -4.22
N VAL A 50 7.04 14.47 -4.34
CA VAL A 50 6.84 13.03 -4.26
C VAL A 50 6.36 12.63 -2.87
N LEU A 51 6.94 13.16 -1.81
CA LEU A 51 6.50 12.87 -0.44
C LEU A 51 5.12 13.42 -0.12
N SER A 52 4.62 14.38 -0.89
CA SER A 52 3.25 14.88 -0.70
C SER A 52 2.19 13.95 -1.29
N ILE A 53 2.59 12.99 -2.12
CA ILE A 53 1.66 12.00 -2.65
C ILE A 53 1.33 11.00 -1.55
N LEU A 54 0.08 11.05 -1.08
CA LEU A 54 -0.32 10.31 0.12
C LEU A 54 -0.01 8.82 0.08
N PRO A 55 -0.30 8.07 -1.00
CA PRO A 55 0.07 6.65 -1.04
C PRO A 55 1.57 6.39 -0.84
N ILE A 56 2.42 7.26 -1.37
CA ILE A 56 3.88 7.12 -1.20
C ILE A 56 4.27 7.33 0.25
N LYS A 57 3.74 8.38 0.87
CA LYS A 57 4.01 8.66 2.27
C LYS A 57 3.56 7.49 3.16
N GLN A 58 2.37 6.97 2.91
CA GLN A 58 1.84 5.83 3.65
C GLN A 58 2.71 4.59 3.47
N LEU A 59 3.16 4.34 2.25
CA LEU A 59 4.03 3.20 1.97
C LEU A 59 5.33 3.29 2.78
N LEU A 60 5.97 4.46 2.77
CA LEU A 60 7.23 4.64 3.47
C LEU A 60 7.08 4.43 4.97
N GLU A 61 5.99 4.96 5.55
CA GLU A 61 5.70 4.78 6.98
C GLU A 61 5.48 3.32 7.33
N LEU A 62 4.72 2.60 6.52
CA LEU A 62 4.44 1.19 6.75
C LEU A 62 5.68 0.32 6.51
N PHE A 63 6.48 0.65 5.52
CA PHE A 63 7.66 -0.15 5.19
C PHE A 63 8.68 -0.16 6.33
N VAL A 64 8.84 0.93 7.04
CA VAL A 64 9.77 1.01 8.19
C VAL A 64 9.46 -0.08 9.21
N GLU A 65 8.18 -0.35 9.46
CA GLU A 65 7.75 -1.34 10.43
C GLU A 65 7.59 -2.74 9.82
N ASN A 66 7.58 -2.83 8.49
CA ASN A 66 7.30 -4.07 7.77
C ASN A 66 8.34 -4.30 6.66
N SER A 67 9.60 -4.18 7.01
CA SER A 67 10.71 -4.17 6.05
C SER A 67 10.96 -5.52 5.35
N ARG A 68 10.21 -6.54 5.72
CA ARG A 68 10.25 -7.84 5.03
C ARG A 68 9.18 -7.98 3.96
N HIS A 69 8.31 -6.97 3.84
CA HIS A 69 7.26 -6.97 2.84
C HIS A 69 7.82 -6.51 1.50
N GLN A 70 7.12 -6.85 0.45
CA GLN A 70 7.45 -6.49 -0.92
C GLN A 70 6.62 -5.30 -1.36
N VAL A 71 7.26 -4.36 -2.06
CA VAL A 71 6.57 -3.28 -2.73
C VAL A 71 6.29 -3.72 -4.16
N THR A 72 5.03 -3.68 -4.56
CA THR A 72 4.64 -3.98 -5.93
C THR A 72 4.08 -2.74 -6.57
N ILE A 73 4.59 -2.41 -7.75
CA ILE A 73 4.08 -1.30 -8.56
C ILE A 73 3.43 -1.91 -9.78
N ARG A 74 2.10 -1.84 -9.86
CA ARG A 74 1.37 -2.24 -11.06
C ARG A 74 1.18 -1.03 -11.94
N TYR A 75 1.42 -1.19 -13.22
CA TYR A 75 1.42 -0.08 -14.16
C TYR A 75 0.54 -0.37 -15.37
N PRO A 76 0.05 0.69 -16.07
CA PRO A 76 -0.68 0.51 -17.30
C PRO A 76 0.21 -0.12 -18.36
N GLY A 77 -0.35 -0.91 -19.24
CA GLY A 77 0.41 -1.51 -20.33
C GLY A 77 1.01 -0.44 -21.25
N GLY A 78 2.08 -0.82 -21.97
CA GLY A 78 2.73 0.04 -22.93
C GLY A 78 3.96 0.78 -22.39
N ASP A 79 4.64 1.48 -23.26
CA ASP A 79 5.92 2.11 -22.96
C ASP A 79 5.81 3.24 -21.93
N LYS A 80 4.75 4.04 -22.01
CA LYS A 80 4.54 5.14 -21.08
C LYS A 80 4.29 4.63 -19.66
N GLY A 81 3.50 3.57 -19.54
CA GLY A 81 3.23 2.99 -18.24
C GLY A 81 4.48 2.40 -17.62
N ASN A 82 5.27 1.70 -18.42
CA ASN A 82 6.53 1.13 -17.96
C ASN A 82 7.52 2.23 -17.51
N ALA A 83 7.64 3.30 -18.30
CA ALA A 83 8.52 4.42 -17.96
C ALA A 83 8.10 5.09 -16.64
N TRP A 84 6.80 5.25 -16.43
CA TRP A 84 6.28 5.81 -15.19
C TRP A 84 6.62 4.92 -14.00
N ALA A 85 6.41 3.61 -14.14
CA ALA A 85 6.73 2.66 -13.07
C ALA A 85 8.22 2.67 -12.72
N LEU A 86 9.09 2.75 -13.72
CA LEU A 86 10.53 2.83 -13.51
C LEU A 86 10.93 4.12 -12.78
N GLU A 87 10.32 5.23 -13.13
CA GLU A 87 10.59 6.49 -12.45
C GLU A 87 10.16 6.41 -10.98
N LEU A 88 8.97 5.88 -10.70
CA LEU A 88 8.52 5.71 -9.32
C LEU A 88 9.45 4.79 -8.54
N ARG A 89 9.89 3.71 -9.15
CA ARG A 89 10.85 2.80 -8.52
C ARG A 89 12.12 3.53 -8.11
N GLU A 90 12.66 4.35 -8.99
CA GLU A 90 13.87 5.12 -8.69
C GLU A 90 13.65 6.07 -7.51
N TRP A 91 12.48 6.72 -7.45
CA TRP A 91 12.15 7.56 -6.32
C TRP A 91 12.07 6.78 -5.01
N LEU A 92 11.43 5.62 -5.02
CA LEU A 92 11.31 4.79 -3.82
C LEU A 92 12.67 4.30 -3.34
N VAL A 93 13.56 3.94 -4.26
CA VAL A 93 14.94 3.57 -3.90
C VAL A 93 15.65 4.75 -3.25
N ALA A 94 15.53 5.93 -3.85
CA ALA A 94 16.15 7.14 -3.30
C ALA A 94 15.62 7.48 -1.92
N LEU A 95 14.38 7.13 -1.64
CA LEU A 95 13.72 7.39 -0.37
C LEU A 95 13.94 6.28 0.68
N GLY A 96 14.69 5.24 0.34
CA GLY A 96 15.13 4.26 1.31
C GLY A 96 14.63 2.84 1.15
N ILE A 97 13.86 2.54 0.11
CA ILE A 97 13.40 1.17 -0.11
C ILE A 97 14.43 0.43 -0.97
N PRO A 98 14.99 -0.69 -0.48
CA PRO A 98 15.95 -1.45 -1.28
C PRO A 98 15.35 -1.92 -2.61
N SER A 99 16.12 -1.82 -3.68
CA SER A 99 15.63 -2.14 -5.02
C SER A 99 15.15 -3.58 -5.16
N ASN A 100 15.77 -4.51 -4.45
CA ASN A 100 15.37 -5.91 -4.49
C ASN A 100 14.03 -6.20 -3.80
N TYR A 101 13.44 -5.22 -3.14
CA TYR A 101 12.11 -5.34 -2.53
C TYR A 101 11.02 -4.77 -3.42
N ILE A 102 11.38 -4.24 -4.59
CA ILE A 102 10.42 -3.59 -5.49
C ILE A 102 10.22 -4.46 -6.73
N VAL A 103 8.97 -4.77 -7.01
CA VAL A 103 8.57 -5.57 -8.18
C VAL A 103 7.65 -4.71 -9.05
N LEU A 104 7.89 -4.75 -10.35
CA LEU A 104 7.05 -4.07 -11.33
C LEU A 104 6.22 -5.10 -12.08
N GLU A 105 4.92 -4.87 -12.16
CA GLU A 105 4.01 -5.74 -12.91
C GLU A 105 3.03 -4.92 -13.73
N PRO A 106 2.64 -5.39 -14.92
CA PRO A 106 1.55 -4.73 -15.66
C PRO A 106 0.20 -5.00 -14.97
N GLY A 107 -0.79 -4.17 -15.28
CA GLY A 107 -2.14 -4.39 -14.79
C GLY A 107 -2.56 -3.51 -13.62
N SER A 108 -2.48 -2.18 -13.81
CA SER A 108 -2.90 -1.23 -12.76
C SER A 108 -4.41 -1.03 -12.68
N GLY A 109 -5.16 -1.56 -13.63
CA GLY A 109 -6.60 -1.38 -13.69
C GLY A 109 -7.07 -0.11 -14.38
N GLY A 110 -6.17 0.64 -15.03
CA GLY A 110 -6.50 1.83 -15.78
C GLY A 110 -5.27 2.45 -16.42
N GLN A 111 -5.48 3.30 -17.43
CA GLN A 111 -4.37 3.87 -18.19
C GLN A 111 -3.69 5.05 -17.49
N ASP A 112 -4.41 5.72 -16.62
CA ASP A 112 -3.93 6.95 -15.99
C ASP A 112 -3.67 6.77 -14.51
N ARG A 113 -3.22 5.58 -14.14
CA ARG A 113 -2.89 5.30 -12.74
C ARG A 113 -1.87 4.17 -12.60
N LEU A 114 -1.05 4.28 -11.57
CA LEU A 114 -0.30 3.18 -11.01
C LEU A 114 -1.05 2.62 -9.82
N LEU A 115 -0.81 1.37 -9.48
CA LEU A 115 -1.31 0.80 -8.25
C LEU A 115 -0.12 0.42 -7.39
N LEU A 116 -0.07 0.99 -6.19
CA LEU A 116 1.02 0.78 -5.25
C LEU A 116 0.58 -0.18 -4.15
N LEU A 117 1.32 -1.27 -3.99
CA LEU A 117 0.99 -2.29 -2.99
C LEU A 117 2.18 -2.55 -2.07
N LEU A 118 1.86 -2.82 -0.82
CA LEU A 118 2.82 -3.39 0.13
C LEU A 118 2.24 -4.72 0.58
N GLU A 119 2.90 -5.81 0.22
CA GLU A 119 2.35 -7.13 0.45
C GLU A 119 3.41 -8.10 0.97
N ALA A 120 2.95 -9.18 1.60
CA ALA A 120 3.85 -10.18 2.12
C ALA A 120 4.64 -10.84 0.99
N ARG A 121 5.92 -11.05 1.23
CA ARG A 121 6.77 -11.76 0.25
C ARG A 121 6.48 -13.25 0.29
N ASP A 122 6.42 -13.84 -0.88
CA ASP A 122 6.39 -15.28 -0.98
C ASP A 122 7.80 -15.82 -0.71
N THR A 123 7.90 -16.68 0.29
CA THR A 123 9.18 -17.29 0.66
C THR A 123 9.22 -18.74 0.24
#